data_e8dc88828eeac1db36e546bcddeba011
#
_entry.id   e8dc88828eeac1db36e546bcddeba011
#
_cell.length_a   1.000
_cell.length_b   1.000
_cell.length_c   1.000
_cell.angle_alpha   90.00
_cell.angle_beta   90.00
_cell.angle_gamma   90.00
#
_symmetry.space_group_name_H-M   'P 1'
#
loop_
_entity.id
_entity.type
_entity.pdbx_description
1 polymer ?
#
loop_
_entity_poly.entity_id
_entity_poly.type
_entity_poly.pdbx_seq_one_letter_code
_entity_poly.pdbx_strand_id
1 'polypeptide(L)'
;AAPDIQEAVDSLRVANYHLGEDAFSRGALQTAAELYTLAGDYEDAKTKAGKSWFDAGIQLANARDYAGAMALFKKIPDYPGAADELRQAEYNQAIALLDQGFNEQAIAAFEALAGYGQSADYLNKATYQLGAAHLEKQEYEQAAALFLGLGAYMDAPERYREAQHALALAALNEGDIPQAIVLLEPIRDYKNAGELYDASVYQQAAAEEAAGNLGEAARLYGKIPLYKDAAQKSGENYTTYFETAYQAAKEGMNKKDYKAVIDALEGLDRSNAPLDRLRFLA
;
A
#
# COMPACT_ATOMS: atom_id res chain seq x y z
N ALA A 1 -22.49 57.59 -41.64
CA ALA A 1 -21.78 56.32 -41.91
C ALA A 1 -21.93 55.43 -40.67
N ALA A 2 -22.23 54.17 -40.84
CA ALA A 2 -22.21 53.22 -39.77
C ALA A 2 -20.77 53.16 -39.23
N PRO A 3 -20.55 53.14 -37.88
CA PRO A 3 -19.20 52.99 -37.31
C PRO A 3 -18.61 51.68 -37.86
N ASP A 4 -17.33 51.71 -38.23
CA ASP A 4 -16.60 50.54 -38.67
C ASP A 4 -16.55 49.56 -37.48
N ILE A 5 -16.90 48.30 -37.73
CA ILE A 5 -16.89 47.25 -36.71
C ILE A 5 -15.48 47.15 -36.04
N GLN A 6 -14.44 47.40 -36.86
CA GLN A 6 -13.07 47.39 -36.37
C GLN A 6 -12.80 48.54 -35.38
N GLU A 7 -13.29 49.74 -35.64
CA GLU A 7 -13.15 50.89 -34.72
C GLU A 7 -13.87 50.64 -33.39
N ALA A 8 -15.02 49.96 -33.42
CA ALA A 8 -15.73 49.58 -32.18
C ALA A 8 -14.96 48.53 -31.38
N VAL A 9 -14.35 47.53 -32.05
CA VAL A 9 -13.51 46.52 -31.40
C VAL A 9 -12.27 47.16 -30.77
N ASP A 10 -11.61 48.07 -31.46
CA ASP A 10 -10.43 48.77 -30.96
C ASP A 10 -10.76 49.67 -29.74
N SER A 11 -11.90 50.39 -29.82
CA SER A 11 -12.41 51.16 -28.70
C SER A 11 -12.70 50.30 -27.47
N LEU A 12 -13.25 49.09 -27.68
CA LEU A 12 -13.48 48.14 -26.56
C LEU A 12 -12.19 47.62 -25.91
N ARG A 13 -11.16 47.35 -26.73
CA ARG A 13 -9.83 46.98 -26.20
C ARG A 13 -9.22 48.07 -25.34
N VAL A 14 -9.25 49.31 -25.81
CA VAL A 14 -8.78 50.47 -25.04
C VAL A 14 -9.54 50.60 -23.71
N ALA A 15 -10.88 50.51 -23.75
CA ALA A 15 -11.69 50.58 -22.54
C ALA A 15 -11.38 49.47 -21.54
N ASN A 16 -11.26 48.22 -22.01
CA ASN A 16 -10.91 47.12 -21.16
C ASN A 16 -9.50 47.29 -20.54
N TYR A 17 -8.53 47.83 -21.28
CA TYR A 17 -7.21 48.10 -20.76
C TYR A 17 -7.27 49.12 -19.58
N HIS A 18 -7.92 50.27 -19.76
CA HIS A 18 -8.02 51.29 -18.71
C HIS A 18 -8.85 50.82 -17.51
N LEU A 19 -9.91 50.04 -17.72
CA LEU A 19 -10.63 49.39 -16.64
C LEU A 19 -9.77 48.37 -15.90
N GLY A 20 -8.90 47.63 -16.61
CA GLY A 20 -7.90 46.77 -16.03
C GLY A 20 -6.91 47.50 -15.13
N GLU A 21 -6.41 48.68 -15.57
CA GLU A 21 -5.57 49.56 -14.75
C GLU A 21 -6.24 49.97 -13.46
N ASP A 22 -7.51 50.40 -13.55
CA ASP A 22 -8.27 50.79 -12.39
C ASP A 22 -8.53 49.59 -11.43
N ALA A 23 -8.89 48.44 -11.95
CA ALA A 23 -9.06 47.21 -11.16
C ALA A 23 -7.76 46.79 -10.47
N PHE A 24 -6.64 46.83 -11.20
CA PHE A 24 -5.31 46.53 -10.65
C PHE A 24 -4.93 47.48 -9.50
N SER A 25 -5.13 48.75 -9.70
CA SER A 25 -4.84 49.81 -8.70
C SER A 25 -5.62 49.62 -7.39
N ARG A 26 -6.81 49.04 -7.47
CA ARG A 26 -7.67 48.71 -6.31
C ARG A 26 -7.37 47.32 -5.72
N GLY A 27 -6.41 46.59 -6.26
CA GLY A 27 -6.09 45.24 -5.80
C GLY A 27 -7.10 44.17 -6.24
N ALA A 28 -8.01 44.48 -7.16
CA ALA A 28 -8.95 43.52 -7.74
C ALA A 28 -8.25 42.73 -8.87
N LEU A 29 -7.21 41.93 -8.48
CA LEU A 29 -6.26 41.35 -9.40
C LEU A 29 -6.87 40.40 -10.41
N GLN A 30 -7.84 39.57 -10.00
CA GLN A 30 -8.50 38.65 -10.91
C GLN A 30 -9.35 39.40 -11.95
N THR A 31 -10.09 40.44 -11.54
CA THR A 31 -10.84 41.31 -12.45
C THR A 31 -9.91 42.06 -13.40
N ALA A 32 -8.78 42.55 -12.92
CA ALA A 32 -7.77 43.19 -13.74
C ALA A 32 -7.23 42.22 -14.82
N ALA A 33 -6.90 40.98 -14.43
CA ALA A 33 -6.44 39.96 -15.37
C ALA A 33 -7.45 39.64 -16.48
N GLU A 34 -8.74 39.54 -16.11
CA GLU A 34 -9.83 39.30 -17.07
C GLU A 34 -9.94 40.47 -18.06
N LEU A 35 -9.93 41.71 -17.58
CA LEU A 35 -10.03 42.90 -18.38
C LEU A 35 -8.81 43.07 -19.33
N TYR A 36 -7.59 42.85 -18.83
CA TYR A 36 -6.40 42.85 -19.68
C TYR A 36 -6.42 41.73 -20.73
N THR A 37 -6.97 40.57 -20.38
CA THR A 37 -7.16 39.47 -21.35
C THR A 37 -8.13 39.89 -22.47
N LEU A 38 -9.21 40.63 -22.13
CA LEU A 38 -10.16 41.18 -23.13
C LEU A 38 -9.56 42.31 -23.95
N ALA A 39 -8.60 43.08 -23.40
CA ALA A 39 -7.88 44.11 -24.15
C ALA A 39 -6.94 43.51 -25.23
N GLY A 40 -6.55 42.24 -25.08
CA GLY A 40 -5.83 41.48 -26.08
C GLY A 40 -4.43 42.02 -26.39
N ASP A 41 -4.23 42.44 -27.65
CA ASP A 41 -2.92 42.94 -28.11
C ASP A 41 -2.77 44.47 -27.91
N TYR A 42 -3.66 45.13 -27.17
CA TYR A 42 -3.53 46.55 -26.89
C TYR A 42 -2.42 46.81 -25.91
N GLU A 43 -1.43 47.63 -26.34
CA GLU A 43 -0.25 47.97 -25.54
C GLU A 43 0.40 46.73 -24.88
N ASP A 44 0.61 46.75 -23.57
CA ASP A 44 1.22 45.68 -22.78
C ASP A 44 0.17 44.78 -22.05
N ALA A 45 -1.10 44.79 -22.50
CA ALA A 45 -2.21 44.09 -21.87
C ALA A 45 -1.93 42.60 -21.62
N LYS A 46 -1.30 41.88 -22.57
CA LYS A 46 -0.94 40.46 -22.38
C LYS A 46 0.03 40.25 -21.22
N THR A 47 1.02 41.11 -21.12
CA THR A 47 2.01 41.05 -20.02
C THR A 47 1.34 41.35 -18.67
N LYS A 48 0.49 42.37 -18.65
CA LYS A 48 -0.27 42.75 -17.45
C LYS A 48 -1.31 41.70 -17.06
N ALA A 49 -1.97 41.05 -18.03
CA ALA A 49 -2.85 39.94 -17.77
C ALA A 49 -2.11 38.78 -17.07
N GLY A 50 -0.97 38.36 -17.63
CA GLY A 50 -0.14 37.32 -17.03
C GLY A 50 0.31 37.65 -15.60
N LYS A 51 0.79 38.89 -15.40
CA LYS A 51 1.16 39.38 -14.06
C LYS A 51 -0.02 39.38 -13.09
N SER A 52 -1.18 39.88 -13.51
CA SER A 52 -2.37 39.97 -12.65
C SER A 52 -2.91 38.58 -12.29
N TRP A 53 -2.92 37.62 -13.22
CA TRP A 53 -3.27 36.21 -12.94
C TRP A 53 -2.30 35.60 -11.93
N PHE A 54 -0.99 35.85 -12.08
CA PHE A 54 0.03 35.33 -11.18
C PHE A 54 -0.13 35.92 -9.77
N ASP A 55 -0.23 37.26 -9.67
CA ASP A 55 -0.41 37.95 -8.38
C ASP A 55 -1.73 37.53 -7.67
N ALA A 56 -2.82 37.34 -8.44
CA ALA A 56 -4.07 36.82 -7.91
C ALA A 56 -3.93 35.36 -7.39
N GLY A 57 -3.18 34.52 -8.09
CA GLY A 57 -2.85 33.18 -7.65
C GLY A 57 -2.08 33.15 -6.32
N ILE A 58 -1.07 34.02 -6.20
CA ILE A 58 -0.30 34.20 -4.95
C ILE A 58 -1.24 34.70 -3.81
N GLN A 59 -2.14 35.63 -4.10
CA GLN A 59 -3.11 36.12 -3.10
C GLN A 59 -4.01 35.00 -2.57
N LEU A 60 -4.54 34.14 -3.46
CA LEU A 60 -5.34 32.97 -3.09
C LEU A 60 -4.53 31.93 -2.30
N ALA A 61 -3.31 31.65 -2.73
CA ALA A 61 -2.43 30.73 -2.02
C ALA A 61 -2.14 31.18 -0.59
N ASN A 62 -1.87 32.48 -0.39
CA ASN A 62 -1.67 33.09 0.91
C ASN A 62 -2.94 33.05 1.78
N ALA A 63 -4.12 33.11 1.17
CA ALA A 63 -5.40 32.93 1.84
C ALA A 63 -5.76 31.45 2.10
N ARG A 64 -4.86 30.52 1.73
CA ARG A 64 -5.03 29.05 1.78
C ARG A 64 -6.14 28.52 0.87
N ASP A 65 -6.58 29.29 -0.10
CA ASP A 65 -7.40 28.80 -1.21
C ASP A 65 -6.48 28.22 -2.29
N TYR A 66 -5.93 27.04 -1.98
CA TYR A 66 -4.98 26.38 -2.89
C TYR A 66 -5.66 25.94 -4.19
N ALA A 67 -6.92 25.52 -4.14
CA ALA A 67 -7.67 25.13 -5.33
C ALA A 67 -7.88 26.31 -6.28
N GLY A 68 -8.26 27.47 -5.76
CA GLY A 68 -8.36 28.72 -6.52
C GLY A 68 -7.01 29.14 -7.10
N ALA A 69 -5.95 29.12 -6.29
CA ALA A 69 -4.59 29.45 -6.73
C ALA A 69 -4.11 28.55 -7.89
N MET A 70 -4.26 27.24 -7.77
CA MET A 70 -3.93 26.26 -8.82
C MET A 70 -4.70 26.51 -10.12
N ALA A 71 -5.99 26.86 -10.02
CA ALA A 71 -6.81 27.17 -11.19
C ALA A 71 -6.28 28.40 -11.96
N LEU A 72 -5.75 29.38 -11.22
CA LEU A 72 -5.17 30.58 -11.83
C LEU A 72 -3.80 30.31 -12.45
N PHE A 73 -2.90 29.62 -11.76
CA PHE A 73 -1.58 29.28 -12.31
C PHE A 73 -1.68 28.39 -13.57
N LYS A 74 -2.66 27.49 -13.65
CA LYS A 74 -2.93 26.67 -14.84
C LYS A 74 -3.40 27.49 -16.07
N LYS A 75 -3.91 28.73 -15.87
CA LYS A 75 -4.25 29.63 -16.99
C LYS A 75 -3.02 30.28 -17.63
N ILE A 76 -1.90 30.31 -16.92
CA ILE A 76 -0.66 31.01 -17.33
C ILE A 76 0.56 30.08 -17.26
N PRO A 77 0.55 28.89 -17.89
CA PRO A 77 1.60 27.90 -17.73
C PRO A 77 2.98 28.39 -18.14
N ASP A 78 3.04 29.33 -19.10
CA ASP A 78 4.27 29.89 -19.65
C ASP A 78 4.74 31.15 -18.90
N TYR A 79 3.99 31.61 -17.90
CA TYR A 79 4.40 32.76 -17.11
C TYR A 79 5.54 32.39 -16.14
N PRO A 80 6.62 33.19 -16.06
CA PRO A 80 7.75 32.89 -15.21
C PRO A 80 7.34 32.65 -13.74
N GLY A 81 7.69 31.47 -13.20
CA GLY A 81 7.36 31.07 -11.84
C GLY A 81 6.00 30.42 -11.65
N ALA A 82 5.09 30.47 -12.62
CA ALA A 82 3.73 29.90 -12.46
C ALA A 82 3.73 28.39 -12.23
N ALA A 83 4.63 27.66 -12.88
CA ALA A 83 4.75 26.22 -12.69
C ALA A 83 5.27 25.85 -11.28
N ASP A 84 6.19 26.65 -10.74
CA ASP A 84 6.74 26.45 -9.38
C ASP A 84 5.68 26.76 -8.33
N GLU A 85 4.94 27.86 -8.49
CA GLU A 85 3.85 28.23 -7.59
C GLU A 85 2.67 27.26 -7.67
N LEU A 86 2.37 26.73 -8.84
CA LEU A 86 1.38 25.66 -9.00
C LEU A 86 1.77 24.44 -8.15
N ARG A 87 3.02 23.99 -8.29
CA ARG A 87 3.51 22.83 -7.53
C ARG A 87 3.55 23.09 -6.02
N GLN A 88 3.90 24.32 -5.62
CA GLN A 88 3.86 24.73 -4.21
C GLN A 88 2.41 24.75 -3.67
N ALA A 89 1.45 25.20 -4.46
CA ALA A 89 0.02 25.18 -4.08
C ALA A 89 -0.51 23.74 -3.98
N GLU A 90 -0.14 22.85 -4.90
CA GLU A 90 -0.46 21.42 -4.83
C GLU A 90 0.10 20.77 -3.57
N TYR A 91 1.35 21.08 -3.21
CA TYR A 91 1.99 20.57 -2.00
C TYR A 91 1.31 21.08 -0.72
N ASN A 92 0.99 22.37 -0.66
CA ASN A 92 0.28 22.95 0.48
C ASN A 92 -1.16 22.41 0.62
N GLN A 93 -1.82 22.13 -0.49
CA GLN A 93 -3.13 21.47 -0.51
C GLN A 93 -3.04 20.05 0.05
N ALA A 94 -2.02 19.28 -0.33
CA ALA A 94 -1.80 17.93 0.18
C ALA A 94 -1.59 17.92 1.70
N ILE A 95 -0.82 18.90 2.23
CA ILE A 95 -0.66 19.08 3.68
C ILE A 95 -2.02 19.42 4.34
N ALA A 96 -2.79 20.31 3.74
CA ALA A 96 -4.09 20.69 4.28
C ALA A 96 -5.08 19.50 4.31
N LEU A 97 -5.06 18.64 3.31
CA LEU A 97 -5.84 17.40 3.29
C LEU A 97 -5.43 16.46 4.43
N LEU A 98 -4.13 16.30 4.65
CA LEU A 98 -3.62 15.48 5.73
C LEU A 98 -4.01 16.01 7.11
N ASP A 99 -3.91 17.32 7.31
CA ASP A 99 -4.28 17.98 8.58
C ASP A 99 -5.79 17.88 8.88
N GLN A 100 -6.61 17.75 7.84
CA GLN A 100 -8.06 17.53 7.94
C GLN A 100 -8.44 16.04 8.10
N GLY A 101 -7.47 15.13 8.03
CA GLY A 101 -7.70 13.69 8.15
C GLY A 101 -8.19 13.02 6.85
N PHE A 102 -8.14 13.72 5.71
CA PHE A 102 -8.44 13.14 4.39
C PHE A 102 -7.22 12.35 3.87
N ASN A 103 -6.85 11.30 4.61
CA ASN A 103 -5.60 10.58 4.43
C ASN A 103 -5.44 9.98 3.03
N GLU A 104 -6.48 9.36 2.47
CA GLU A 104 -6.43 8.77 1.11
C GLU A 104 -6.16 9.82 0.03
N GLN A 105 -6.81 10.99 0.15
CA GLN A 105 -6.60 12.08 -0.79
C GLN A 105 -5.20 12.70 -0.62
N ALA A 106 -4.71 12.80 0.61
CA ALA A 106 -3.36 13.26 0.91
C ALA A 106 -2.31 12.32 0.34
N ILE A 107 -2.48 11.00 0.48
CA ILE A 107 -1.62 9.97 -0.11
C ILE A 107 -1.52 10.19 -1.61
N ALA A 108 -2.66 10.22 -2.32
CA ALA A 108 -2.66 10.40 -3.77
C ALA A 108 -1.98 11.72 -4.21
N ALA A 109 -2.18 12.80 -3.46
CA ALA A 109 -1.56 14.09 -3.74
C ALA A 109 -0.03 14.06 -3.52
N PHE A 110 0.47 13.44 -2.45
CA PHE A 110 1.90 13.32 -2.19
C PHE A 110 2.59 12.35 -3.16
N GLU A 111 1.92 11.28 -3.61
CA GLU A 111 2.43 10.39 -4.66
C GLU A 111 2.64 11.17 -5.99
N ALA A 112 1.67 12.01 -6.37
CA ALA A 112 1.79 12.87 -7.56
C ALA A 112 2.93 13.90 -7.45
N LEU A 113 3.32 14.27 -6.22
CA LEU A 113 4.38 15.21 -5.89
C LEU A 113 5.72 14.51 -5.58
N ALA A 114 5.93 13.29 -6.05
CA ALA A 114 7.13 12.52 -5.76
C ALA A 114 8.42 13.34 -6.00
N GLY A 115 9.27 13.41 -4.96
CA GLY A 115 10.54 14.16 -5.00
C GLY A 115 10.42 15.67 -4.78
N TYR A 116 9.22 16.21 -4.52
CA TYR A 116 9.05 17.62 -4.20
C TYR A 116 8.98 17.85 -2.68
N GLY A 117 9.80 18.74 -2.16
CA GLY A 117 9.84 19.07 -0.74
C GLY A 117 10.01 17.84 0.16
N GLN A 118 9.15 17.69 1.14
CA GLN A 118 9.09 16.56 2.07
C GLN A 118 7.93 15.59 1.73
N SER A 119 7.53 15.48 0.45
CA SER A 119 6.38 14.67 0.03
C SER A 119 6.49 13.21 0.48
N ALA A 120 7.70 12.64 0.49
CA ALA A 120 7.91 11.25 0.95
C ALA A 120 7.61 11.09 2.46
N ASP A 121 8.03 12.04 3.28
CA ASP A 121 7.79 12.00 4.73
C ASP A 121 6.30 12.17 5.05
N TYR A 122 5.63 13.10 4.35
CA TYR A 122 4.20 13.30 4.48
C TYR A 122 3.37 12.14 3.94
N LEU A 123 3.82 11.48 2.87
CA LEU A 123 3.23 10.25 2.36
C LEU A 123 3.26 9.14 3.41
N ASN A 124 4.41 8.92 4.03
CA ASN A 124 4.53 7.95 5.12
C ASN A 124 3.61 8.30 6.31
N LYS A 125 3.55 9.59 6.68
CA LYS A 125 2.66 10.08 7.74
C LYS A 125 1.18 9.84 7.41
N ALA A 126 0.75 10.17 6.19
CA ALA A 126 -0.62 9.95 5.74
C ALA A 126 -1.00 8.46 5.72
N THR A 127 -0.10 7.62 5.19
CA THR A 127 -0.27 6.16 5.15
C THR A 127 -0.36 5.58 6.56
N TYR A 128 0.47 6.05 7.48
CA TYR A 128 0.41 5.63 8.89
C TYR A 128 -0.92 6.01 9.56
N GLN A 129 -1.38 7.24 9.36
CA GLN A 129 -2.67 7.69 9.90
C GLN A 129 -3.85 6.90 9.32
N LEU A 130 -3.80 6.58 8.02
CA LEU A 130 -4.82 5.73 7.39
C LEU A 130 -4.81 4.32 7.99
N GLY A 131 -3.63 3.72 8.16
CA GLY A 131 -3.49 2.41 8.80
C GLY A 131 -4.03 2.40 10.23
N ALA A 132 -3.76 3.44 11.02
CA ALA A 132 -4.31 3.60 12.36
C ALA A 132 -5.84 3.73 12.37
N ALA A 133 -6.40 4.48 11.42
CA ALA A 133 -7.85 4.60 11.27
C ALA A 133 -8.53 3.25 10.91
N HIS A 134 -7.87 2.42 10.08
CA HIS A 134 -8.35 1.06 9.80
C HIS A 134 -8.28 0.15 11.02
N LEU A 135 -7.21 0.25 11.85
CA LEU A 135 -7.16 -0.51 13.11
C LEU A 135 -8.30 -0.14 14.06
N GLU A 136 -8.61 1.14 14.22
CA GLU A 136 -9.71 1.61 15.07
C GLU A 136 -11.07 1.07 14.60
N LYS A 137 -11.23 0.89 13.28
CA LYS A 137 -12.45 0.30 12.67
C LYS A 137 -12.43 -1.22 12.66
N GLN A 138 -11.36 -1.86 13.13
CA GLN A 138 -11.14 -3.31 13.08
C GLN A 138 -11.04 -3.87 11.64
N GLU A 139 -10.63 -3.03 10.70
CA GLU A 139 -10.37 -3.37 9.31
C GLU A 139 -8.91 -3.85 9.19
N TYR A 140 -8.64 -5.01 9.78
CA TYR A 140 -7.26 -5.47 10.06
C TYR A 140 -6.45 -5.80 8.82
N GLU A 141 -7.07 -6.30 7.74
CA GLU A 141 -6.39 -6.58 6.46
C GLU A 141 -5.83 -5.30 5.85
N GLN A 142 -6.66 -4.24 5.80
CA GLN A 142 -6.28 -2.95 5.26
C GLN A 142 -5.17 -2.32 6.11
N ALA A 143 -5.34 -2.38 7.43
CA ALA A 143 -4.33 -1.88 8.38
C ALA A 143 -2.99 -2.61 8.21
N ALA A 144 -3.01 -3.94 8.16
CA ALA A 144 -1.80 -4.76 8.01
C ALA A 144 -1.07 -4.43 6.70
N ALA A 145 -1.78 -4.28 5.58
CA ALA A 145 -1.19 -3.94 4.29
C ALA A 145 -0.47 -2.58 4.32
N LEU A 146 -1.09 -1.57 4.93
CA LEU A 146 -0.52 -0.23 5.04
C LEU A 146 0.72 -0.21 5.95
N PHE A 147 0.66 -0.83 7.12
CA PHE A 147 1.80 -0.87 8.04
C PHE A 147 2.96 -1.72 7.52
N LEU A 148 2.68 -2.80 6.78
CA LEU A 148 3.71 -3.58 6.11
C LEU A 148 4.46 -2.74 5.06
N GLY A 149 3.74 -1.93 4.28
CA GLY A 149 4.30 -1.03 3.29
C GLY A 149 5.18 0.08 3.88
N LEU A 150 4.91 0.49 5.12
CA LEU A 150 5.69 1.50 5.84
C LEU A 150 7.03 0.99 6.38
N GLY A 151 7.24 -0.32 6.46
CA GLY A 151 8.47 -0.90 6.97
C GLY A 151 8.82 -0.42 8.39
N ALA A 152 10.00 0.18 8.56
CA ALA A 152 10.49 0.64 9.86
C ALA A 152 9.99 2.06 10.28
N TYR A 153 8.95 2.58 9.64
CA TYR A 153 8.43 3.90 9.98
C TYR A 153 7.69 3.88 11.33
N MET A 154 8.12 4.69 12.27
CA MET A 154 7.56 4.79 13.63
C MET A 154 7.37 3.40 14.28
N ASP A 155 6.18 3.11 14.80
CA ASP A 155 5.78 1.80 15.36
C ASP A 155 4.97 0.95 14.36
N ALA A 156 5.07 1.22 13.05
CA ALA A 156 4.36 0.46 12.02
C ALA A 156 4.61 -1.06 12.07
N PRO A 157 5.84 -1.56 12.36
CA PRO A 157 6.06 -2.99 12.54
C PRO A 157 5.24 -3.59 13.68
N GLU A 158 5.08 -2.86 14.78
CA GLU A 158 4.27 -3.30 15.93
C GLU A 158 2.78 -3.28 15.60
N ARG A 159 2.31 -2.25 14.91
CA ARG A 159 0.92 -2.15 14.44
C ARG A 159 0.58 -3.23 13.41
N TYR A 160 1.53 -3.57 12.54
CA TYR A 160 1.39 -4.72 11.65
C TYR A 160 1.16 -6.02 12.42
N ARG A 161 1.99 -6.29 13.44
CA ARG A 161 1.83 -7.48 14.29
C ARG A 161 0.51 -7.50 15.06
N GLU A 162 0.05 -6.32 15.51
CA GLU A 162 -1.26 -6.17 16.15
C GLU A 162 -2.40 -6.59 15.20
N ALA A 163 -2.39 -6.07 13.97
CA ALA A 163 -3.38 -6.40 12.95
C ALA A 163 -3.34 -7.89 12.56
N GLN A 164 -2.14 -8.44 12.31
CA GLN A 164 -1.95 -9.85 11.99
C GLN A 164 -2.44 -10.77 13.11
N HIS A 165 -2.15 -10.42 14.35
CA HIS A 165 -2.60 -11.20 15.51
C HIS A 165 -4.13 -11.19 15.61
N ALA A 166 -4.79 -10.05 15.37
CA ALA A 166 -6.24 -9.96 15.37
C ALA A 166 -6.87 -10.81 14.24
N LEU A 167 -6.29 -10.78 13.04
CA LEU A 167 -6.71 -11.63 11.91
C LEU A 167 -6.55 -13.12 12.23
N ALA A 168 -5.44 -13.50 12.86
CA ALA A 168 -5.21 -14.88 13.26
C ALA A 168 -6.25 -15.36 14.28
N LEU A 169 -6.61 -14.52 15.25
CA LEU A 169 -7.67 -14.85 16.22
C LEU A 169 -9.04 -14.99 15.53
N ALA A 170 -9.33 -14.16 14.54
CA ALA A 170 -10.57 -14.28 13.75
C ALA A 170 -10.60 -15.62 12.99
N ALA A 171 -9.51 -15.98 12.29
CA ALA A 171 -9.39 -17.27 11.60
C ALA A 171 -9.55 -18.46 12.55
N LEU A 172 -8.95 -18.40 13.74
CA LEU A 172 -9.12 -19.45 14.77
C LEU A 172 -10.58 -19.57 15.24
N ASN A 173 -11.27 -18.46 15.42
CA ASN A 173 -12.68 -18.46 15.82
C ASN A 173 -13.60 -19.02 14.73
N GLU A 174 -13.24 -18.86 13.46
CA GLU A 174 -13.94 -19.43 12.30
C GLU A 174 -13.56 -20.89 12.05
N GLY A 175 -12.52 -21.39 12.72
CA GLY A 175 -11.99 -22.75 12.54
C GLY A 175 -11.09 -22.90 11.32
N ASP A 176 -10.67 -21.80 10.70
CA ASP A 176 -9.71 -21.80 9.59
C ASP A 176 -8.27 -21.91 10.13
N ILE A 177 -7.92 -23.14 10.53
CA ILE A 177 -6.59 -23.44 11.10
C ILE A 177 -5.45 -23.18 10.11
N PRO A 178 -5.57 -23.55 8.81
CA PRO A 178 -4.52 -23.22 7.83
C PRO A 178 -4.25 -21.73 7.71
N GLN A 179 -5.28 -20.90 7.64
CA GLN A 179 -5.14 -19.45 7.56
C GLN A 179 -4.52 -18.88 8.84
N ALA A 180 -4.94 -19.36 10.02
CA ALA A 180 -4.37 -18.94 11.29
C ALA A 180 -2.85 -19.22 11.35
N ILE A 181 -2.40 -20.39 10.90
CA ILE A 181 -0.96 -20.74 10.83
C ILE A 181 -0.19 -19.75 9.98
N VAL A 182 -0.70 -19.42 8.78
CA VAL A 182 -0.05 -18.46 7.87
C VAL A 182 0.07 -17.07 8.51
N LEU A 183 -0.96 -16.62 9.21
CA LEU A 183 -0.98 -15.30 9.86
C LEU A 183 -0.07 -15.24 11.09
N LEU A 184 0.04 -16.32 11.86
CA LEU A 184 0.84 -16.40 13.08
C LEU A 184 2.33 -16.61 12.82
N GLU A 185 2.71 -17.29 11.73
CA GLU A 185 4.11 -17.66 11.46
C GLU A 185 5.07 -16.47 11.48
N PRO A 186 4.77 -15.33 10.81
CA PRO A 186 5.68 -14.17 10.78
C PRO A 186 5.74 -13.39 12.09
N ILE A 187 4.80 -13.63 13.02
CA ILE A 187 4.67 -12.86 14.27
C ILE A 187 4.80 -13.72 15.54
N ARG A 188 5.48 -14.87 15.46
CA ARG A 188 5.59 -15.83 16.59
C ARG A 188 6.18 -15.23 17.85
N ASP A 189 6.94 -14.16 17.75
CA ASP A 189 7.53 -13.42 18.87
C ASP A 189 6.58 -12.38 19.49
N TYR A 190 5.36 -12.21 18.93
CA TYR A 190 4.39 -11.21 19.37
C TYR A 190 3.35 -11.81 20.33
N LYS A 191 3.22 -11.26 21.52
CA LYS A 191 2.25 -11.71 22.53
C LYS A 191 2.25 -13.26 22.69
N ASN A 192 1.09 -13.88 22.52
CA ASN A 192 0.90 -15.34 22.56
C ASN A 192 0.86 -15.99 21.17
N ALA A 193 1.27 -15.28 20.11
CA ALA A 193 1.20 -15.79 18.73
C ALA A 193 2.00 -17.08 18.52
N GLY A 194 3.16 -17.23 19.20
CA GLY A 194 3.96 -18.44 19.16
C GLY A 194 3.23 -19.65 19.71
N GLU A 195 2.55 -19.49 20.86
CA GLU A 195 1.77 -20.57 21.48
C GLU A 195 0.56 -20.96 20.61
N LEU A 196 -0.12 -19.93 20.04
CA LEU A 196 -1.25 -20.16 19.11
C LEU A 196 -0.78 -20.84 17.82
N TYR A 197 0.37 -20.46 17.27
CA TYR A 197 0.97 -21.11 16.12
C TYR A 197 1.23 -22.59 16.40
N ASP A 198 1.93 -22.89 17.48
CA ASP A 198 2.28 -24.27 17.84
C ASP A 198 1.03 -25.13 18.08
N ALA A 199 0.01 -24.56 18.73
CA ALA A 199 -1.28 -25.25 18.94
C ALA A 199 -2.00 -25.52 17.61
N SER A 200 -2.01 -24.55 16.69
CA SER A 200 -2.66 -24.65 15.39
C SER A 200 -1.96 -25.68 14.48
N VAL A 201 -0.63 -25.64 14.42
CA VAL A 201 0.17 -26.63 13.68
C VAL A 201 -0.05 -28.04 14.24
N TYR A 202 -0.08 -28.18 15.58
CA TYR A 202 -0.36 -29.48 16.20
C TYR A 202 -1.76 -29.99 15.87
N GLN A 203 -2.76 -29.13 15.86
CA GLN A 203 -4.14 -29.51 15.50
C GLN A 203 -4.22 -29.95 14.04
N GLN A 204 -3.59 -29.23 13.11
CA GLN A 204 -3.53 -29.59 11.70
C GLN A 204 -2.79 -30.93 11.49
N ALA A 205 -1.64 -31.09 12.17
CA ALA A 205 -0.88 -32.35 12.10
C ALA A 205 -1.72 -33.55 12.57
N ALA A 206 -2.48 -33.40 13.67
CA ALA A 206 -3.36 -34.45 14.16
C ALA A 206 -4.51 -34.78 13.18
N ALA A 207 -5.02 -33.79 12.47
CA ALA A 207 -6.02 -34.01 11.42
C ALA A 207 -5.45 -34.78 10.24
N GLU A 208 -4.22 -34.45 9.79
CA GLU A 208 -3.52 -35.19 8.73
C GLU A 208 -3.18 -36.63 9.16
N GLU A 209 -2.76 -36.84 10.41
CA GLU A 209 -2.52 -38.15 10.99
C GLU A 209 -3.81 -39.00 10.98
N ALA A 210 -4.94 -38.43 11.40
CA ALA A 210 -6.23 -39.10 11.39
C ALA A 210 -6.75 -39.42 9.99
N ALA A 211 -6.40 -38.58 9.00
CA ALA A 211 -6.70 -38.81 7.58
C ALA A 211 -5.78 -39.85 6.91
N GLY A 212 -4.73 -40.31 7.60
CA GLY A 212 -3.74 -41.24 7.07
C GLY A 212 -2.63 -40.60 6.23
N ASN A 213 -2.57 -39.25 6.19
CA ASN A 213 -1.54 -38.49 5.49
C ASN A 213 -0.26 -38.38 6.35
N LEU A 214 0.33 -39.54 6.67
CA LEU A 214 1.37 -39.66 7.68
C LEU A 214 2.63 -38.84 7.36
N GLY A 215 3.01 -38.71 6.09
CA GLY A 215 4.14 -37.90 5.67
C GLY A 215 3.93 -36.41 5.98
N GLU A 216 2.75 -35.89 5.71
CA GLU A 216 2.40 -34.49 6.01
C GLU A 216 2.24 -34.26 7.52
N ALA A 217 1.62 -35.22 8.24
CA ALA A 217 1.53 -35.18 9.70
C ALA A 217 2.93 -35.09 10.34
N ALA A 218 3.85 -35.96 9.90
CA ALA A 218 5.25 -35.95 10.38
C ALA A 218 5.95 -34.61 10.14
N ARG A 219 5.76 -34.04 8.93
CA ARG A 219 6.33 -32.74 8.54
C ARG A 219 5.80 -31.60 9.42
N LEU A 220 4.50 -31.59 9.66
CA LEU A 220 3.87 -30.55 10.51
C LEU A 220 4.30 -30.68 11.97
N TYR A 221 4.26 -31.88 12.57
CA TYR A 221 4.79 -32.08 13.92
C TYR A 221 6.27 -31.70 14.03
N GLY A 222 7.05 -31.93 12.99
CA GLY A 222 8.47 -31.57 12.92
C GLY A 222 8.74 -30.06 12.95
N LYS A 223 7.76 -29.21 12.60
CA LYS A 223 7.88 -27.75 12.72
C LYS A 223 7.84 -27.24 14.16
N ILE A 224 7.26 -28.04 15.08
CA ILE A 224 7.00 -27.67 16.47
C ILE A 224 7.54 -28.70 17.48
N PRO A 225 8.81 -29.10 17.39
CA PRO A 225 9.34 -30.26 18.12
C PRO A 225 9.35 -30.09 19.65
N LEU A 226 9.23 -28.86 20.14
CA LEU A 226 9.18 -28.55 21.58
C LEU A 226 7.74 -28.49 22.13
N TYR A 227 6.72 -28.62 21.27
CA TYR A 227 5.33 -28.54 21.70
C TYR A 227 4.77 -29.94 21.98
N LYS A 228 4.32 -30.16 23.23
CA LYS A 228 3.74 -31.46 23.68
C LYS A 228 4.60 -32.67 23.26
N ASP A 229 3.99 -33.63 22.63
CA ASP A 229 4.60 -34.87 22.10
C ASP A 229 4.92 -34.83 20.61
N ALA A 230 4.96 -33.61 20.00
CA ALA A 230 5.13 -33.41 18.56
C ALA A 230 6.39 -34.08 18.01
N ALA A 231 7.52 -34.00 18.73
CA ALA A 231 8.75 -34.65 18.28
C ALA A 231 8.61 -36.17 18.18
N GLN A 232 7.95 -36.80 19.16
CA GLN A 232 7.67 -38.24 19.16
C GLN A 232 6.73 -38.60 18.01
N LYS A 233 5.60 -37.89 17.86
CA LYS A 233 4.62 -38.10 16.78
C LYS A 233 5.22 -37.88 15.40
N SER A 234 6.07 -36.90 15.21
CA SER A 234 6.81 -36.69 13.97
C SER A 234 7.62 -37.95 13.59
N GLY A 235 8.38 -38.50 14.54
CA GLY A 235 9.16 -39.72 14.33
C GLY A 235 8.34 -40.96 14.07
N GLU A 236 7.26 -41.17 14.81
CA GLU A 236 6.34 -42.33 14.65
C GLU A 236 5.63 -42.31 13.29
N ASN A 237 5.05 -41.16 12.94
CA ASN A 237 4.35 -40.98 11.66
C ASN A 237 5.31 -41.14 10.48
N TYR A 238 6.50 -40.53 10.56
CA TYR A 238 7.52 -40.70 9.50
C TYR A 238 7.94 -42.15 9.35
N THR A 239 8.17 -42.86 10.45
CA THR A 239 8.55 -44.28 10.45
C THR A 239 7.48 -45.14 9.75
N THR A 240 6.21 -44.97 10.12
CA THR A 240 5.09 -45.72 9.53
C THR A 240 4.93 -45.37 8.05
N TYR A 241 5.04 -44.10 7.68
CA TYR A 241 5.03 -43.63 6.27
C TYR A 241 6.13 -44.28 5.45
N PHE A 242 7.37 -44.23 5.97
CA PHE A 242 8.53 -44.85 5.32
C PHE A 242 8.37 -46.37 5.14
N GLU A 243 7.94 -47.09 6.19
CA GLU A 243 7.74 -48.54 6.13
C GLU A 243 6.67 -48.91 5.11
N THR A 244 5.55 -48.16 5.05
CA THR A 244 4.48 -48.40 4.08
C THR A 244 4.98 -48.18 2.64
N ALA A 245 5.69 -47.08 2.38
CA ALA A 245 6.27 -46.78 1.09
C ALA A 245 7.31 -47.84 0.66
N TYR A 246 8.16 -48.27 1.59
CA TYR A 246 9.17 -49.31 1.34
C TYR A 246 8.53 -50.65 0.98
N GLN A 247 7.49 -51.09 1.67
CA GLN A 247 6.78 -52.34 1.38
C GLN A 247 6.08 -52.27 -0.01
N ALA A 248 5.48 -51.16 -0.35
CA ALA A 248 4.87 -50.92 -1.66
C ALA A 248 5.93 -51.00 -2.78
N ALA A 249 7.07 -50.35 -2.58
CA ALA A 249 8.20 -50.43 -3.53
C ALA A 249 8.73 -51.87 -3.71
N LYS A 250 8.86 -52.62 -2.63
CA LYS A 250 9.29 -54.02 -2.65
C LYS A 250 8.32 -54.92 -3.43
N GLU A 251 7.01 -54.68 -3.24
CA GLU A 251 6.00 -55.39 -4.04
C GLU A 251 6.07 -55.03 -5.53
N GLY A 252 6.23 -53.72 -5.86
CA GLY A 252 6.44 -53.27 -7.23
C GLY A 252 7.64 -53.94 -7.90
N MET A 253 8.79 -54.03 -7.19
CA MET A 253 9.97 -54.72 -7.66
C MET A 253 9.69 -56.22 -7.94
N ASN A 254 9.02 -56.92 -7.05
CA ASN A 254 8.65 -58.32 -7.22
C ASN A 254 7.75 -58.55 -8.43
N LYS A 255 6.85 -57.61 -8.71
CA LYS A 255 5.94 -57.65 -9.87
C LYS A 255 6.56 -57.07 -11.15
N LYS A 256 7.79 -56.55 -11.08
CA LYS A 256 8.49 -55.82 -12.16
C LYS A 256 7.71 -54.57 -12.61
N ASP A 257 6.90 -53.99 -11.72
CA ASP A 257 6.19 -52.73 -11.92
C ASP A 257 7.06 -51.58 -11.40
N TYR A 258 8.01 -51.16 -12.22
CA TYR A 258 8.99 -50.14 -11.87
C TYR A 258 8.35 -48.76 -11.69
N LYS A 259 7.17 -48.50 -12.31
CA LYS A 259 6.45 -47.26 -12.10
C LYS A 259 5.91 -47.23 -10.68
N ALA A 260 5.27 -48.30 -10.21
CA ALA A 260 4.79 -48.37 -8.82
C ALA A 260 5.92 -48.20 -7.79
N VAL A 261 7.14 -48.64 -8.11
CA VAL A 261 8.32 -48.41 -7.25
C VAL A 261 8.67 -46.94 -7.17
N ILE A 262 8.69 -46.23 -8.30
CA ILE A 262 8.97 -44.79 -8.32
C ILE A 262 7.90 -44.06 -7.58
N ASP A 263 6.62 -44.28 -7.91
CA ASP A 263 5.46 -43.61 -7.29
C ASP A 263 5.44 -43.81 -5.75
N ALA A 264 5.84 -45.02 -5.27
CA ALA A 264 5.91 -45.29 -3.83
C ALA A 264 7.04 -44.55 -3.11
N LEU A 265 8.13 -44.25 -3.78
CA LEU A 265 9.34 -43.66 -3.16
C LEU A 265 9.51 -42.18 -3.45
N GLU A 266 8.76 -41.61 -4.41
CA GLU A 266 8.93 -40.23 -4.88
C GLU A 266 8.65 -39.18 -3.78
N GLY A 267 7.72 -39.45 -2.85
CA GLY A 267 7.39 -38.58 -1.75
C GLY A 267 8.29 -38.71 -0.50
N LEU A 268 9.26 -39.58 -0.51
CA LEU A 268 10.15 -39.79 0.65
C LEU A 268 11.20 -38.68 0.73
N ASP A 269 11.03 -37.77 1.68
CA ASP A 269 12.04 -36.76 2.00
C ASP A 269 13.22 -37.39 2.74
N ARG A 270 14.37 -37.50 2.05
CA ARG A 270 15.62 -38.08 2.61
C ARG A 270 16.19 -37.23 3.76
N SER A 271 15.81 -35.96 3.88
CA SER A 271 16.33 -35.04 4.92
C SER A 271 15.79 -35.36 6.31
N ASN A 272 14.65 -35.99 6.41
CA ASN A 272 13.96 -36.36 7.65
C ASN A 272 14.10 -37.81 8.06
N ALA A 273 14.79 -38.64 7.26
CA ALA A 273 15.04 -40.02 7.61
C ALA A 273 16.00 -40.12 8.79
N PRO A 274 15.69 -40.90 9.85
CA PRO A 274 16.66 -41.20 10.89
C PRO A 274 17.93 -41.74 10.26
N LEU A 275 19.10 -41.13 10.55
CA LEU A 275 20.41 -41.46 9.93
C LEU A 275 20.73 -42.93 9.94
N ASP A 276 20.21 -43.69 10.90
CA ASP A 276 20.41 -45.14 11.03
C ASP A 276 19.73 -45.98 9.95
N ARG A 277 18.69 -45.45 9.26
CA ARG A 277 17.95 -46.16 8.20
C ARG A 277 18.41 -45.80 6.79
N LEU A 278 19.11 -44.66 6.61
CA LEU A 278 19.73 -44.33 5.30
C LEU A 278 20.83 -45.29 4.89
N ARG A 279 21.42 -46.05 5.84
CA ARG A 279 22.43 -47.09 5.57
C ARG A 279 21.91 -48.34 4.85
N PHE A 280 20.59 -48.53 4.80
CA PHE A 280 19.97 -49.66 4.09
C PHE A 280 19.60 -49.39 2.64
N LEU A 281 19.75 -48.14 2.17
CA LEU A 281 19.40 -47.71 0.81
C LEU A 281 20.65 -47.41 -0.05
N ALA A 282 21.86 -47.59 0.48
CA ALA A 282 23.15 -47.55 -0.22
C ALA A 282 23.68 -48.95 -0.46
#